data_9c61c250611b3439a7af8582f3c43244
#
_entry.id   9c61c250611b3439a7af8582f3c43244
#
_cell.length_a   1.000
_cell.length_b   1.000
_cell.length_c   1.000
_cell.angle_alpha   90.00
_cell.angle_beta   90.00
_cell.angle_gamma   90.00
#
_symmetry.space_group_name_H-M   'P 1'
#
loop_
_entity.id
_entity.type
_entity.pdbx_description
1 polymer ?
#
loop_
_entity_poly.entity_id
_entity_poly.type
_entity_poly.pdbx_seq_one_letter_code
_entity_poly.pdbx_strand_id
1 'polypeptide(L)'
;MRMAVEYGRSIGFEGDFYIEPKPKEPMTHQYDFDAATAIGFLRQYGLDKDFKLNIEANHATLAGHTFQHELRISAVNGMLGSIDANQGNLLLGWDTDEFPFDAYSATMCMYEVLKNGGLTGGFNFDAKNRRTSNSAEDMFYGYILGMDTFALGLIKAAEIIESKTIDEFIEKKYSLFSSELGQKIRNGDTTLSQLSEIACEKKICEIPESGRQEKIQSEINRILFK
;
A
#
# COMPACT_ATOMS: atom_id res chain seq x y z
N MET A 1 -14.47 -20.58 2.68
CA MET A 1 -14.22 -19.40 3.52
C MET A 1 -15.23 -19.29 4.65
N ARG A 2 -16.55 -19.11 4.42
CA ARG A 2 -17.57 -18.99 5.50
C ARG A 2 -17.50 -20.13 6.51
N MET A 3 -17.49 -21.38 6.06
CA MET A 3 -17.35 -22.56 6.92
C MET A 3 -16.07 -22.54 7.78
N ALA A 4 -14.97 -22.02 7.24
CA ALA A 4 -13.73 -21.90 8.01
C ALA A 4 -13.85 -20.87 9.13
N VAL A 5 -14.50 -19.72 8.85
CA VAL A 5 -14.81 -18.71 9.87
C VAL A 5 -15.71 -19.30 10.95
N GLU A 6 -16.83 -19.91 10.57
CA GLU A 6 -17.78 -20.53 11.49
C GLU A 6 -17.12 -21.57 12.39
N TYR A 7 -16.30 -22.44 11.81
CA TYR A 7 -15.54 -23.43 12.57
C TYR A 7 -14.52 -22.77 13.52
N GLY A 8 -13.73 -21.82 13.02
CA GLY A 8 -12.75 -21.10 13.85
C GLY A 8 -13.41 -20.44 15.07
N ARG A 9 -14.52 -19.73 14.86
CA ARG A 9 -15.29 -19.09 15.95
C ARG A 9 -15.85 -20.13 16.91
N SER A 10 -16.30 -21.29 16.42
CA SER A 10 -16.85 -22.36 17.26
C SER A 10 -15.83 -22.97 18.23
N ILE A 11 -14.54 -22.92 17.90
CA ILE A 11 -13.44 -23.41 18.75
C ILE A 11 -12.75 -22.30 19.54
N GLY A 12 -13.28 -21.05 19.50
CA GLY A 12 -12.76 -19.92 20.27
C GLY A 12 -11.61 -19.15 19.57
N PHE A 13 -11.40 -19.34 18.28
CA PHE A 13 -10.44 -18.53 17.53
C PHE A 13 -11.04 -17.14 17.27
N GLU A 14 -10.45 -16.11 17.85
CA GLU A 14 -10.90 -14.70 17.74
C GLU A 14 -10.09 -13.85 16.75
N GLY A 15 -8.97 -14.38 16.23
CA GLY A 15 -8.10 -13.69 15.29
C GLY A 15 -8.73 -13.46 13.91
N ASP A 16 -8.13 -12.55 13.14
CA ASP A 16 -8.50 -12.34 11.74
C ASP A 16 -8.03 -13.50 10.87
N PHE A 17 -8.79 -13.79 9.82
CA PHE A 17 -8.34 -14.64 8.71
C PHE A 17 -7.72 -13.74 7.64
N TYR A 18 -6.74 -14.25 6.90
CA TYR A 18 -6.04 -13.47 5.89
C TYR A 18 -6.23 -14.06 4.50
N ILE A 19 -6.34 -13.18 3.51
CA ILE A 19 -6.12 -13.46 2.10
C ILE A 19 -4.82 -12.78 1.71
N GLU A 20 -3.97 -13.52 1.02
CA GLU A 20 -2.74 -13.01 0.43
C GLU A 20 -2.92 -12.94 -1.09
N PRO A 21 -3.17 -11.75 -1.63
CA PRO A 21 -3.37 -11.59 -3.08
C PRO A 21 -2.12 -11.96 -3.85
N LYS A 22 -2.31 -12.73 -4.93
CA LYS A 22 -1.23 -13.16 -5.83
C LYS A 22 -1.74 -13.17 -7.27
N PRO A 23 -1.12 -12.43 -8.22
CA PRO A 23 -1.67 -12.29 -9.57
C PRO A 23 -1.50 -13.50 -10.46
N LYS A 24 -0.48 -14.30 -10.21
CA LYS A 24 -0.09 -15.46 -11.00
C LYS A 24 0.70 -16.45 -10.15
N GLU A 25 0.92 -17.66 -10.68
CA GLU A 25 1.55 -18.81 -10.03
C GLU A 25 0.65 -19.47 -8.96
N PRO A 26 0.44 -20.78 -9.12
CA PRO A 26 0.96 -21.66 -10.18
C PRO A 26 0.25 -21.51 -11.54
N MET A 27 -0.79 -20.68 -11.63
CA MET A 27 -1.53 -20.42 -12.87
C MET A 27 -1.20 -19.04 -13.43
N THR A 28 -1.52 -18.82 -14.69
CA THR A 28 -1.32 -17.53 -15.37
C THR A 28 -2.14 -16.40 -14.73
N HIS A 29 -3.35 -16.73 -14.25
CA HIS A 29 -4.24 -15.83 -13.51
C HIS A 29 -4.68 -16.47 -12.21
N GLN A 30 -4.68 -15.68 -11.14
CA GLN A 30 -5.29 -16.02 -9.86
C GLN A 30 -6.56 -15.21 -9.67
N TYR A 31 -7.54 -15.75 -8.92
CA TYR A 31 -8.80 -15.05 -8.63
C TYR A 31 -8.62 -13.87 -7.68
N ASP A 32 -7.62 -13.94 -6.83
CA ASP A 32 -7.21 -12.94 -5.83
C ASP A 32 -6.04 -12.10 -6.34
N PHE A 33 -6.15 -11.59 -7.57
CA PHE A 33 -5.10 -10.96 -8.36
C PHE A 33 -4.35 -9.83 -7.61
N ASP A 34 -5.07 -8.97 -6.91
CA ASP A 34 -4.56 -7.83 -6.15
C ASP A 34 -5.48 -7.49 -4.96
N ALA A 35 -5.08 -6.51 -4.15
CA ALA A 35 -5.86 -6.08 -2.99
C ALA A 35 -7.28 -5.65 -3.37
N ALA A 36 -7.43 -4.86 -4.44
CA ALA A 36 -8.74 -4.36 -4.85
C ALA A 36 -9.69 -5.50 -5.26
N THR A 37 -9.18 -6.49 -6.01
CA THR A 37 -9.94 -7.67 -6.43
C THR A 37 -10.35 -8.52 -5.23
N ALA A 38 -9.42 -8.78 -4.29
CA ALA A 38 -9.70 -9.54 -3.09
C ALA A 38 -10.74 -8.84 -2.19
N ILE A 39 -10.63 -7.52 -1.99
CA ILE A 39 -11.59 -6.71 -1.24
C ILE A 39 -12.97 -6.76 -1.90
N GLY A 40 -13.04 -6.62 -3.23
CA GLY A 40 -14.28 -6.72 -4.00
C GLY A 40 -14.99 -8.05 -3.76
N PHE A 41 -14.26 -9.15 -3.83
CA PHE A 41 -14.77 -10.49 -3.54
C PHE A 41 -15.26 -10.62 -2.10
N LEU A 42 -14.45 -10.23 -1.13
CA LEU A 42 -14.81 -10.34 0.29
C LEU A 42 -16.10 -9.58 0.61
N ARG A 43 -16.24 -8.36 0.10
CA ARG A 43 -17.45 -7.55 0.27
C ARG A 43 -18.68 -8.16 -0.41
N GLN A 44 -18.51 -8.67 -1.63
CA GLN A 44 -19.62 -9.31 -2.35
C GLN A 44 -20.23 -10.48 -1.58
N TYR A 45 -19.41 -11.22 -0.85
CA TYR A 45 -19.83 -12.39 -0.07
C TYR A 45 -20.02 -12.11 1.42
N GLY A 46 -19.89 -10.86 1.87
CA GLY A 46 -20.07 -10.47 3.28
C GLY A 46 -19.04 -11.11 4.20
N LEU A 47 -17.77 -11.20 3.74
CA LEU A 47 -16.64 -11.79 4.45
C LEU A 47 -15.63 -10.75 4.93
N ASP A 48 -15.84 -9.48 4.58
CA ASP A 48 -14.93 -8.37 4.86
C ASP A 48 -14.80 -8.00 6.34
N LYS A 49 -15.65 -8.58 7.20
CA LYS A 49 -15.55 -8.43 8.66
C LYS A 49 -14.67 -9.48 9.32
N ASP A 50 -14.49 -10.62 8.69
CA ASP A 50 -13.74 -11.76 9.22
C ASP A 50 -12.36 -11.91 8.58
N PHE A 51 -12.19 -11.37 7.38
CA PHE A 51 -10.95 -11.44 6.63
C PHE A 51 -10.31 -10.08 6.50
N LYS A 52 -8.99 -10.09 6.55
CA LYS A 52 -8.11 -8.99 6.17
C LYS A 52 -7.12 -9.46 5.12
N LEU A 53 -6.25 -8.58 4.68
CA LEU A 53 -5.25 -8.90 3.68
C LEU A 53 -3.86 -9.04 4.32
N ASN A 54 -3.12 -10.02 3.86
CA ASN A 54 -1.68 -10.12 3.99
C ASN A 54 -1.08 -9.62 2.67
N ILE A 55 -0.38 -8.51 2.71
CA ILE A 55 0.16 -7.89 1.49
C ILE A 55 1.63 -8.24 1.33
N GLU A 56 1.93 -8.92 0.23
CA GLU A 56 3.29 -9.27 -0.12
C GLU A 56 3.87 -8.32 -1.18
N ALA A 57 5.12 -7.91 -0.97
CA ALA A 57 5.80 -6.96 -1.84
C ALA A 57 6.05 -7.51 -3.25
N ASN A 58 6.49 -8.77 -3.35
CA ASN A 58 6.74 -9.39 -4.65
C ASN A 58 5.44 -9.63 -5.41
N HIS A 59 4.37 -10.06 -4.75
CA HIS A 59 3.05 -10.22 -5.38
C HIS A 59 2.52 -8.88 -5.92
N ALA A 60 2.67 -7.79 -5.17
CA ALA A 60 2.30 -6.46 -5.63
C ALA A 60 3.01 -6.10 -6.95
N THR A 61 4.32 -6.28 -7.00
CA THR A 61 5.12 -5.95 -8.19
C THR A 61 4.80 -6.86 -9.37
N LEU A 62 4.49 -8.12 -9.14
CA LEU A 62 4.01 -9.05 -10.18
C LEU A 62 2.64 -8.68 -10.73
N ALA A 63 1.80 -8.04 -9.93
CA ALA A 63 0.51 -7.49 -10.36
C ALA A 63 0.64 -6.16 -11.13
N GLY A 64 1.85 -5.61 -11.22
CA GLY A 64 2.13 -4.32 -11.87
C GLY A 64 1.87 -3.12 -10.96
N HIS A 65 1.79 -3.32 -9.65
CA HIS A 65 1.62 -2.29 -8.64
C HIS A 65 2.91 -2.03 -7.86
N THR A 66 3.02 -0.89 -7.23
CA THR A 66 4.02 -0.71 -6.17
C THR A 66 3.52 -1.37 -4.89
N PHE A 67 4.43 -1.79 -4.02
CA PHE A 67 4.06 -2.31 -2.71
C PHE A 67 3.24 -1.29 -1.91
N GLN A 68 3.65 -0.02 -1.93
CA GLN A 68 2.92 1.08 -1.30
C GLN A 68 1.46 1.18 -1.80
N HIS A 69 1.20 0.98 -3.11
CA HIS A 69 -0.15 1.04 -3.67
C HIS A 69 -1.06 -0.01 -3.02
N GLU A 70 -0.61 -1.26 -2.94
CA GLU A 70 -1.39 -2.36 -2.36
C GLU A 70 -1.64 -2.14 -0.86
N LEU A 71 -0.64 -1.65 -0.13
CA LEU A 71 -0.79 -1.28 1.27
C LEU A 71 -1.80 -0.15 1.46
N ARG A 72 -1.72 0.90 0.62
CA ARG A 72 -2.65 2.03 0.68
C ARG A 72 -4.08 1.62 0.38
N ILE A 73 -4.31 0.82 -0.65
CA ILE A 73 -5.65 0.30 -0.98
C ILE A 73 -6.20 -0.52 0.19
N SER A 74 -5.39 -1.38 0.78
CA SER A 74 -5.79 -2.19 1.94
C SER A 74 -6.11 -1.30 3.16
N ALA A 75 -5.26 -0.32 3.45
CA ALA A 75 -5.41 0.58 4.59
C ALA A 75 -6.67 1.46 4.50
N VAL A 76 -6.91 2.13 3.36
CA VAL A 76 -8.09 3.00 3.20
C VAL A 76 -9.42 2.23 3.19
N ASN A 77 -9.37 0.93 2.96
CA ASN A 77 -10.52 0.04 3.05
C ASN A 77 -10.68 -0.64 4.43
N GLY A 78 -9.77 -0.38 5.37
CA GLY A 78 -9.75 -1.01 6.70
C GLY A 78 -9.40 -2.50 6.67
N MET A 79 -8.72 -2.95 5.60
CA MET A 79 -8.44 -4.36 5.32
C MET A 79 -6.95 -4.73 5.47
N LEU A 80 -6.06 -3.79 5.80
CA LEU A 80 -4.65 -4.08 6.03
C LEU A 80 -4.49 -4.85 7.33
N GLY A 81 -3.98 -6.08 7.24
CA GLY A 81 -3.81 -6.98 8.37
C GLY A 81 -2.36 -7.32 8.65
N SER A 82 -1.69 -7.96 7.72
CA SER A 82 -0.28 -8.37 7.83
C SER A 82 0.49 -8.05 6.55
N ILE A 83 1.79 -8.24 6.62
CA ILE A 83 2.72 -7.93 5.52
C ILE A 83 3.75 -9.05 5.40
N ASP A 84 3.99 -9.47 4.16
CA ASP A 84 5.17 -10.21 3.75
C ASP A 84 6.09 -9.27 2.96
N ALA A 85 7.13 -8.81 3.65
CA ALA A 85 7.99 -7.72 3.25
C ALA A 85 9.24 -8.19 2.51
N ASN A 86 9.06 -9.08 1.54
CA ASN A 86 10.13 -9.51 0.63
C ASN A 86 10.39 -8.47 -0.47
N GLN A 87 11.10 -8.87 -1.48
CA GLN A 87 11.35 -8.08 -2.68
C GLN A 87 11.35 -8.96 -3.91
N GLY A 88 10.73 -8.48 -4.98
CA GLY A 88 10.73 -9.14 -6.28
C GLY A 88 11.80 -8.61 -7.22
N ASN A 89 12.26 -9.44 -8.13
CA ASN A 89 13.08 -9.02 -9.26
C ASN A 89 12.21 -8.88 -10.51
N LEU A 90 11.90 -7.64 -10.88
CA LEU A 90 11.01 -7.30 -11.98
C LEU A 90 11.48 -7.86 -13.34
N LEU A 91 12.79 -8.03 -13.53
CA LEU A 91 13.34 -8.56 -14.78
C LEU A 91 13.09 -10.05 -14.94
N LEU A 92 12.99 -10.79 -13.83
CA LEU A 92 12.71 -12.22 -13.84
C LEU A 92 11.23 -12.51 -14.06
N GLY A 93 10.34 -11.66 -13.56
CA GLY A 93 8.90 -11.74 -13.82
C GLY A 93 8.19 -12.93 -13.17
N TRP A 94 8.79 -13.54 -12.13
CA TRP A 94 8.22 -14.59 -11.31
C TRP A 94 8.50 -14.31 -9.82
N ASP A 95 7.89 -15.07 -8.94
CA ASP A 95 7.99 -14.90 -7.50
C ASP A 95 9.35 -15.30 -6.96
N THR A 96 10.22 -14.31 -6.75
CA THR A 96 11.63 -14.53 -6.41
C THR A 96 11.90 -14.59 -4.91
N ASP A 97 11.00 -14.04 -4.08
CA ASP A 97 11.05 -14.00 -2.62
C ASP A 97 12.45 -13.61 -2.09
N GLU A 98 12.96 -12.46 -2.56
CA GLU A 98 14.26 -11.96 -2.13
C GLU A 98 14.15 -11.24 -0.78
N PHE A 99 15.19 -11.35 0.06
CA PHE A 99 15.27 -10.48 1.22
C PHE A 99 15.30 -9.00 0.79
N PRO A 100 14.54 -8.13 1.46
CA PRO A 100 14.43 -6.73 1.05
C PRO A 100 15.72 -5.96 1.34
N PHE A 101 16.11 -5.11 0.40
CA PHE A 101 17.29 -4.22 0.52
C PHE A 101 17.04 -2.81 -0.01
N ASP A 102 15.87 -2.54 -0.58
CA ASP A 102 15.51 -1.22 -1.08
C ASP A 102 14.95 -0.34 0.05
N ALA A 103 15.80 0.56 0.54
CA ALA A 103 15.43 1.47 1.63
C ALA A 103 14.27 2.41 1.27
N TYR A 104 14.12 2.81 0.00
CA TYR A 104 13.00 3.65 -0.43
C TYR A 104 11.67 2.90 -0.30
N SER A 105 11.60 1.70 -0.86
CA SER A 105 10.40 0.86 -0.79
C SER A 105 10.03 0.53 0.65
N ALA A 106 11.02 0.17 1.48
CA ALA A 106 10.81 -0.08 2.91
C ALA A 106 10.29 1.17 3.65
N THR A 107 10.83 2.36 3.34
CA THR A 107 10.35 3.63 3.93
C THR A 107 8.90 3.91 3.56
N MET A 108 8.53 3.75 2.29
CA MET A 108 7.17 3.99 1.84
C MET A 108 6.18 2.94 2.38
N CYS A 109 6.63 1.69 2.55
CA CYS A 109 5.86 0.67 3.26
C CYS A 109 5.58 1.09 4.71
N MET A 110 6.63 1.42 5.47
CA MET A 110 6.48 1.84 6.87
C MET A 110 5.68 3.14 7.01
N TYR A 111 5.74 4.05 6.04
CA TYR A 111 4.88 5.22 6.00
C TYR A 111 3.38 4.82 5.97
N GLU A 112 2.99 3.88 5.11
CA GLU A 112 1.60 3.42 5.04
C GLU A 112 1.19 2.68 6.33
N VAL A 113 2.07 1.86 6.89
CA VAL A 113 1.82 1.16 8.16
C VAL A 113 1.60 2.16 9.31
N LEU A 114 2.47 3.15 9.45
CA LEU A 114 2.33 4.18 10.50
C LEU A 114 1.07 5.03 10.32
N LYS A 115 0.75 5.42 9.07
CA LYS A 115 -0.48 6.18 8.76
C LYS A 115 -1.75 5.37 9.00
N ASN A 116 -1.67 4.04 8.92
CA ASN A 116 -2.78 3.13 9.25
C ASN A 116 -2.93 2.91 10.77
N GLY A 117 -1.98 3.35 11.59
CA GLY A 117 -1.98 3.09 13.03
C GLY A 117 -1.36 1.74 13.41
N GLY A 118 -0.63 1.10 12.51
CA GLY A 118 0.03 -0.19 12.69
C GLY A 118 -0.63 -1.31 11.89
N LEU A 119 -0.30 -2.55 12.25
CA LEU A 119 -0.83 -3.79 11.69
C LEU A 119 -1.64 -4.54 12.76
N THR A 120 -2.66 -5.28 12.35
CA THR A 120 -3.39 -6.18 13.25
C THR A 120 -2.81 -7.58 13.31
N GLY A 121 -2.00 -7.95 12.31
CA GLY A 121 -1.31 -9.23 12.20
C GLY A 121 0.21 -9.10 12.27
N GLY A 122 0.89 -9.99 11.56
CA GLY A 122 2.34 -10.09 11.55
C GLY A 122 3.04 -9.17 10.57
N PHE A 123 4.34 -9.05 10.81
CA PHE A 123 5.31 -8.52 9.86
C PHE A 123 6.35 -9.61 9.61
N ASN A 124 6.32 -10.19 8.43
CA ASN A 124 7.21 -11.28 8.00
C ASN A 124 8.00 -10.85 6.77
N PHE A 125 8.98 -11.65 6.39
CA PHE A 125 9.67 -11.42 5.12
C PHE A 125 9.12 -12.31 4.01
N ASP A 126 8.71 -13.55 4.32
CA ASP A 126 8.46 -14.61 3.34
C ASP A 126 9.53 -14.64 2.26
N ALA A 127 10.78 -14.74 2.70
CA ALA A 127 11.95 -14.59 1.83
C ALA A 127 12.92 -15.75 1.97
N LYS A 128 13.66 -15.98 0.90
CA LYS A 128 14.70 -17.01 0.83
C LYS A 128 15.98 -16.48 0.23
N ASN A 129 17.09 -17.05 0.68
CA ASN A 129 18.41 -16.72 0.10
C ASN A 129 18.49 -17.11 -1.37
N ARG A 130 19.30 -16.38 -2.11
CA ARG A 130 19.62 -16.74 -3.49
C ARG A 130 20.35 -18.07 -3.57
N ARG A 131 20.22 -18.78 -4.69
CA ARG A 131 20.79 -20.13 -4.87
C ARG A 131 22.29 -20.21 -4.62
N THR A 132 23.02 -19.13 -4.84
CA THR A 132 24.47 -19.03 -4.61
C THR A 132 24.84 -18.71 -3.17
N SER A 133 23.89 -18.29 -2.35
CA SER A 133 24.05 -17.95 -0.93
C SER A 133 23.55 -19.14 -0.09
N ASN A 134 24.41 -20.13 0.12
CA ASN A 134 24.01 -21.44 0.66
C ASN A 134 24.64 -21.81 1.99
N SER A 135 25.36 -20.88 2.63
CA SER A 135 25.91 -21.09 3.96
C SER A 135 24.94 -20.67 5.07
N ALA A 136 25.18 -21.17 6.28
CA ALA A 136 24.42 -20.69 7.44
C ALA A 136 24.64 -19.19 7.70
N GLU A 137 25.83 -18.69 7.42
CA GLU A 137 26.16 -17.28 7.54
C GLU A 137 25.32 -16.42 6.57
N ASP A 138 25.16 -16.87 5.32
CA ASP A 138 24.31 -16.18 4.33
C ASP A 138 22.86 -16.06 4.81
N MET A 139 22.33 -17.08 5.50
CA MET A 139 20.99 -17.03 6.06
C MET A 139 20.86 -15.91 7.10
N PHE A 140 21.82 -15.80 8.02
CA PHE A 140 21.82 -14.73 9.00
C PHE A 140 21.92 -13.35 8.33
N TYR A 141 22.80 -13.21 7.32
CA TYR A 141 22.91 -11.95 6.59
C TYR A 141 21.63 -11.58 5.83
N GLY A 142 20.88 -12.54 5.31
CA GLY A 142 19.58 -12.29 4.69
C GLY A 142 18.61 -11.62 5.68
N TYR A 143 18.47 -12.19 6.88
CA TYR A 143 17.61 -11.62 7.92
C TYR A 143 18.14 -10.27 8.44
N ILE A 144 19.44 -10.14 8.68
CA ILE A 144 20.05 -8.87 9.12
C ILE A 144 19.77 -7.78 8.09
N LEU A 145 20.01 -8.07 6.80
CA LEU A 145 19.73 -7.12 5.71
C LEU A 145 18.28 -6.66 5.71
N GLY A 146 17.34 -7.59 5.78
CA GLY A 146 15.91 -7.26 5.79
C GLY A 146 15.52 -6.45 7.03
N MET A 147 15.96 -6.85 8.21
CA MET A 147 15.66 -6.15 9.46
C MET A 147 16.25 -4.74 9.49
N ASP A 148 17.50 -4.57 9.10
CA ASP A 148 18.15 -3.26 9.05
C ASP A 148 17.48 -2.33 8.02
N THR A 149 17.10 -2.88 6.85
CA THR A 149 16.39 -2.13 5.81
C THR A 149 15.05 -1.61 6.33
N PHE A 150 14.27 -2.44 7.01
CA PHE A 150 12.97 -2.01 7.54
C PHE A 150 13.08 -1.18 8.82
N ALA A 151 14.10 -1.39 9.65
CA ALA A 151 14.38 -0.51 10.79
C ALA A 151 14.72 0.91 10.31
N LEU A 152 15.58 1.02 9.29
CA LEU A 152 15.86 2.30 8.63
C LEU A 152 14.58 2.89 8.01
N GLY A 153 13.82 2.07 7.29
CA GLY A 153 12.55 2.47 6.68
C GLY A 153 11.56 3.04 7.70
N LEU A 154 11.43 2.42 8.86
CA LEU A 154 10.56 2.89 9.95
C LEU A 154 11.00 4.26 10.49
N ILE A 155 12.30 4.45 10.73
CA ILE A 155 12.84 5.73 11.20
C ILE A 155 12.56 6.82 10.18
N LYS A 156 12.86 6.57 8.90
CA LYS A 156 12.67 7.54 7.82
C LYS A 156 11.20 7.83 7.53
N ALA A 157 10.33 6.86 7.66
CA ALA A 157 8.89 7.06 7.56
C ALA A 157 8.37 7.98 8.68
N ALA A 158 8.83 7.81 9.91
CA ALA A 158 8.50 8.69 11.01
C ALA A 158 8.98 10.13 10.76
N GLU A 159 10.22 10.33 10.28
CA GLU A 159 10.75 11.65 9.90
C GLU A 159 9.91 12.31 8.78
N ILE A 160 9.45 11.54 7.78
CA ILE A 160 8.57 12.04 6.70
C ILE A 160 7.22 12.50 7.28
N ILE A 161 6.63 11.72 8.19
CA ILE A 161 5.35 12.06 8.84
C ILE A 161 5.51 13.33 9.70
N GLU A 162 6.57 13.40 10.52
CA GLU A 162 6.86 14.58 11.35
C GLU A 162 7.09 15.85 10.52
N SER A 163 7.74 15.72 9.36
CA SER A 163 7.98 16.84 8.44
C SER A 163 6.72 17.37 7.78
N LYS A 164 5.61 16.63 7.80
CA LYS A 164 4.35 16.90 7.09
C LYS A 164 4.48 17.07 5.57
N THR A 165 5.62 16.76 5.00
CA THR A 165 5.95 17.01 3.59
C THR A 165 4.90 16.43 2.63
N ILE A 166 4.48 15.18 2.85
CA ILE A 166 3.47 14.53 2.00
C ILE A 166 2.07 15.07 2.31
N ASP A 167 1.73 15.24 3.58
CA ASP A 167 0.40 15.68 4.01
C ASP A 167 0.09 17.09 3.48
N GLU A 168 0.99 18.05 3.64
CA GLU A 168 0.84 19.41 3.10
C GLU A 168 0.76 19.44 1.56
N PHE A 169 1.51 18.57 0.90
CA PHE A 169 1.44 18.42 -0.55
C PHE A 169 0.05 17.94 -1.00
N ILE A 170 -0.48 16.90 -0.34
CA ILE A 170 -1.80 16.34 -0.65
C ILE A 170 -2.89 17.36 -0.34
N GLU A 171 -2.83 18.01 0.83
CA GLU A 171 -3.80 19.01 1.26
C GLU A 171 -3.89 20.16 0.28
N LYS A 172 -2.75 20.68 -0.17
CA LYS A 172 -2.68 21.71 -1.19
C LYS A 172 -3.24 21.25 -2.54
N LYS A 173 -2.82 20.06 -3.00
CA LYS A 173 -3.23 19.50 -4.30
C LYS A 173 -4.74 19.29 -4.38
N TYR A 174 -5.35 18.88 -3.29
CA TYR A 174 -6.79 18.57 -3.22
C TYR A 174 -7.60 19.65 -2.47
N SER A 175 -7.05 20.85 -2.29
CA SER A 175 -7.71 21.94 -1.55
C SER A 175 -9.09 22.32 -2.10
N LEU A 176 -9.34 22.14 -3.41
CA LEU A 176 -10.65 22.34 -4.00
C LEU A 176 -11.75 21.49 -3.35
N PHE A 177 -11.43 20.27 -2.93
CA PHE A 177 -12.42 19.39 -2.27
C PHE A 177 -12.96 19.96 -0.97
N SER A 178 -12.18 20.77 -0.27
CA SER A 178 -12.57 21.45 0.99
C SER A 178 -13.20 22.82 0.77
N SER A 179 -13.16 23.37 -0.46
CA SER A 179 -13.78 24.64 -0.80
C SER A 179 -15.31 24.54 -0.82
N GLU A 180 -16.00 25.68 -0.73
CA GLU A 180 -17.46 25.75 -0.84
C GLU A 180 -17.97 25.13 -2.15
N LEU A 181 -17.31 25.42 -3.26
CA LEU A 181 -17.65 24.84 -4.56
C LEU A 181 -17.41 23.32 -4.58
N GLY A 182 -16.28 22.86 -4.05
CA GLY A 182 -15.99 21.44 -3.94
C GLY A 182 -16.99 20.68 -3.09
N GLN A 183 -17.46 21.28 -2.00
CA GLN A 183 -18.51 20.69 -1.17
C GLN A 183 -19.85 20.60 -1.91
N LYS A 184 -20.27 21.68 -2.62
CA LYS A 184 -21.48 21.65 -3.46
C LYS A 184 -21.43 20.55 -4.52
N ILE A 185 -20.26 20.36 -5.17
CA ILE A 185 -20.09 19.31 -6.17
C ILE A 185 -20.25 17.91 -5.50
N ARG A 186 -19.58 17.67 -4.39
CA ARG A 186 -19.62 16.37 -3.70
C ARG A 186 -21.00 16.02 -3.16
N ASN A 187 -21.76 17.01 -2.71
CA ASN A 187 -23.08 16.81 -2.16
C ASN A 187 -24.17 16.71 -3.25
N GLY A 188 -23.84 16.98 -4.51
CA GLY A 188 -24.84 17.04 -5.59
C GLY A 188 -25.69 18.32 -5.58
N ASP A 189 -25.25 19.37 -4.87
CA ASP A 189 -25.95 20.65 -4.72
C ASP A 189 -25.72 21.59 -5.91
N THR A 190 -25.14 21.11 -7.01
CA THR A 190 -24.88 21.87 -8.23
C THR A 190 -24.99 20.98 -9.47
N THR A 191 -25.20 21.61 -10.62
CA THR A 191 -25.33 20.95 -11.91
C THR A 191 -24.18 21.33 -12.84
N LEU A 192 -23.96 20.56 -13.91
CA LEU A 192 -22.96 20.89 -14.92
C LEU A 192 -23.23 22.26 -15.59
N SER A 193 -24.51 22.64 -15.79
CA SER A 193 -24.87 23.96 -16.34
C SER A 193 -24.42 25.07 -15.40
N GLN A 194 -24.73 24.98 -14.12
CA GLN A 194 -24.28 25.95 -13.11
C GLN A 194 -22.76 26.05 -13.01
N LEU A 195 -22.06 24.92 -13.07
CA LEU A 195 -20.59 24.91 -13.09
C LEU A 195 -20.04 25.60 -14.35
N SER A 196 -20.66 25.38 -15.50
CA SER A 196 -20.30 26.06 -16.75
C SER A 196 -20.50 27.58 -16.67
N GLU A 197 -21.62 28.04 -16.10
CA GLU A 197 -21.88 29.47 -15.85
C GLU A 197 -20.79 30.08 -14.95
N ILE A 198 -20.48 29.44 -13.82
CA ILE A 198 -19.40 29.86 -12.91
C ILE A 198 -18.04 29.94 -13.63
N ALA A 199 -17.72 28.97 -14.46
CA ALA A 199 -16.48 28.96 -15.20
C ALA A 199 -16.39 30.11 -16.22
N CYS A 200 -17.49 30.39 -16.92
CA CYS A 200 -17.57 31.50 -17.86
C CYS A 200 -17.48 32.86 -17.17
N GLU A 201 -18.23 33.07 -16.08
CA GLU A 201 -18.21 34.30 -15.31
C GLU A 201 -16.83 34.59 -14.73
N LYS A 202 -16.19 33.61 -14.15
CA LYS A 202 -14.86 33.74 -13.54
C LYS A 202 -13.73 33.71 -14.57
N LYS A 203 -14.03 33.54 -15.85
CA LYS A 203 -13.03 33.38 -16.94
C LYS A 203 -11.98 32.36 -16.58
N ILE A 204 -12.40 31.21 -16.02
CA ILE A 204 -11.50 30.12 -15.67
C ILE A 204 -10.95 29.54 -16.96
N CYS A 205 -9.64 29.67 -17.16
CA CYS A 205 -8.92 28.97 -18.23
C CYS A 205 -8.23 27.75 -17.67
N GLU A 206 -8.13 26.72 -18.51
CA GLU A 206 -7.42 25.47 -18.21
C GLU A 206 -5.91 25.71 -18.12
N ILE A 207 -5.43 26.33 -17.04
CA ILE A 207 -4.02 26.32 -16.71
C ILE A 207 -3.87 25.30 -15.58
N PRO A 208 -3.40 24.08 -15.87
CA PRO A 208 -3.20 23.08 -14.85
C PRO A 208 -2.13 23.56 -13.87
N GLU A 209 -2.43 23.47 -12.57
CA GLU A 209 -1.38 23.65 -11.58
C GLU A 209 -0.29 22.57 -11.76
N SER A 210 0.95 22.96 -11.49
CA SER A 210 2.09 22.04 -11.53
C SER A 210 1.85 20.84 -10.59
N GLY A 211 2.02 19.62 -11.11
CA GLY A 211 1.93 18.38 -10.32
C GLY A 211 3.04 18.23 -9.28
N ARG A 212 4.14 18.98 -9.40
CA ARG A 212 5.27 19.03 -8.46
C ARG A 212 5.86 17.67 -8.08
N GLN A 213 5.73 16.70 -8.96
CA GLN A 213 6.17 15.33 -8.71
C GLN A 213 7.67 15.25 -8.38
N GLU A 214 8.50 15.90 -9.17
CA GLU A 214 9.96 15.90 -8.96
C GLU A 214 10.33 16.61 -7.65
N LYS A 215 9.57 17.64 -7.29
CA LYS A 215 9.79 18.35 -6.04
C LYS A 215 9.51 17.43 -4.84
N ILE A 216 8.35 16.77 -4.79
CA ILE A 216 8.00 15.89 -3.66
C ILE A 216 8.97 14.71 -3.56
N GLN A 217 9.37 14.14 -4.70
CA GLN A 217 10.36 13.08 -4.73
C GLN A 217 11.72 13.54 -4.20
N SER A 218 12.14 14.75 -4.57
CA SER A 218 13.39 15.36 -4.05
C SER A 218 13.35 15.60 -2.54
N GLU A 219 12.21 16.04 -2.00
CA GLU A 219 12.06 16.24 -0.55
C GLU A 219 12.09 14.91 0.21
N ILE A 220 11.45 13.87 -0.31
CA ILE A 220 11.51 12.51 0.27
C ILE A 220 12.96 12.00 0.26
N ASN A 221 13.64 12.09 -0.88
CA ASN A 221 15.05 11.66 -0.99
C ASN A 221 15.97 12.42 -0.03
N ARG A 222 15.73 13.72 0.17
CA ARG A 222 16.48 14.51 1.13
C ARG A 222 16.37 14.01 2.58
N ILE A 223 15.24 13.45 2.94
CA ILE A 223 15.05 12.81 4.25
C ILE A 223 15.76 11.46 4.29
N LEU A 224 15.64 10.67 3.24
CA LEU A 224 16.25 9.34 3.14
C LEU A 224 17.79 9.37 3.22
N PHE A 225 18.43 10.38 2.61
CA PHE A 225 19.88 10.47 2.52
C PHE A 225 20.55 11.29 3.63
N LYS A 226 19.82 11.69 4.65
CA LYS A 226 20.34 12.27 5.88
C LYS A 226 20.67 11.21 6.90
#